data_7cc5e9f74e88bc7195b8367455659510
#
_entry.id   7cc5e9f74e88bc7195b8367455659510
#
_cell.length_a   1.000
_cell.length_b   1.000
_cell.length_c   1.000
_cell.angle_alpha   90.00
_cell.angle_beta   90.00
_cell.angle_gamma   90.00
#
_symmetry.space_group_name_H-M   'P 1'
#
loop_
_entity.id
_entity.type
_entity.pdbx_description
1 polymer ?
#
loop_
_entity_poly.entity_id
_entity_poly.type
_entity_poly.pdbx_seq_one_letter_code
_entity_poly.pdbx_strand_id
1 'polypeptide(L)'
;IEFARELNDANKRNAIAAYTKENQNKNDEARKKIRNLFKAETGNDIEPTDADVLKYVLWEEQGHICLYTGKQIRISDFVGANPKFDIEHTIPRSVGGDSTRMNLTLCDSRFNREVKKTKLPTELPNHDEIMARINDWREKYESLDGQIRRQKKMSKGATTKDQKDAIIRKRHLLELQRDYWRGKYLRFTMESVPDGFSRRQGTDISVISKYARLYLKSLFKHVYTVKGIATSDFRKIWGIQKVYSQKERVNHVHHCIDAIVIACIGLDEYNKLGAYYHDEENHEWYGMSKAYFKKPWSTFVEDVEKVQDEIMVYHYTPDNMPKQGRRRILIDGKKVLAKGDAARGSLHNDTYYGAIESDGVVKYVKRINFASMKENDVKNIVDDTVRGIIEAAINE
;
A
#
# COMPACT_ATOMS: atom_id res chain seq x y z
N ILE A 1 -13.75 -7.81 -12.10
CA ILE A 1 -13.26 -7.57 -10.71
C ILE A 1 -12.15 -6.54 -10.80
N GLU A 2 -12.30 -5.40 -10.15
CA GLU A 2 -11.31 -4.33 -10.09
C GLU A 2 -10.52 -4.41 -8.79
N PHE A 3 -9.19 -4.28 -8.89
CA PHE A 3 -8.28 -4.11 -7.76
C PHE A 3 -7.37 -2.92 -8.02
N ALA A 4 -7.28 -2.02 -7.08
CA ALA A 4 -6.65 -0.71 -7.23
C ALA A 4 -5.11 -0.71 -7.37
N ARG A 5 -4.44 -1.82 -7.72
CA ARG A 5 -2.97 -1.86 -7.81
C ARG A 5 -2.42 -2.59 -9.04
N GLU A 6 -1.38 -1.98 -9.61
CA GLU A 6 -0.63 -2.52 -10.73
C GLU A 6 0.23 -3.73 -10.33
N LEU A 7 0.30 -4.73 -11.21
CA LEU A 7 1.31 -5.77 -11.13
C LEU A 7 2.64 -5.23 -11.70
N ASN A 8 3.71 -5.40 -10.94
CA ASN A 8 5.04 -5.03 -11.41
C ASN A 8 5.45 -5.86 -12.64
N ASP A 9 6.06 -5.21 -13.63
CA ASP A 9 6.68 -5.91 -14.77
C ASP A 9 7.87 -6.80 -14.34
N ALA A 10 8.38 -7.63 -15.24
CA ALA A 10 9.44 -8.58 -14.95
C ALA A 10 10.74 -7.89 -14.48
N ASN A 11 11.13 -6.78 -15.13
CA ASN A 11 12.34 -6.05 -14.79
C ASN A 11 12.25 -5.43 -13.40
N LYS A 12 11.08 -4.88 -13.05
CA LYS A 12 10.84 -4.32 -11.74
C LYS A 12 10.79 -5.40 -10.65
N ARG A 13 10.18 -6.57 -10.92
CA ARG A 13 10.22 -7.72 -9.98
C ARG A 13 11.64 -8.19 -9.72
N ASN A 14 12.46 -8.32 -10.78
CA ASN A 14 13.85 -8.72 -10.65
C ASN A 14 14.69 -7.68 -9.88
N ALA A 15 14.44 -6.39 -10.09
CA ALA A 15 15.09 -5.33 -9.34
C ALA A 15 14.72 -5.37 -7.84
N ILE A 16 13.44 -5.61 -7.52
CA ILE A 16 12.98 -5.79 -6.13
C ILE A 16 13.64 -7.01 -5.49
N ALA A 17 13.73 -8.14 -6.19
CA ALA A 17 14.39 -9.35 -5.69
C ALA A 17 15.89 -9.11 -5.44
N ALA A 18 16.57 -8.43 -6.35
CA ALA A 18 17.97 -8.05 -6.20
C ALA A 18 18.17 -7.12 -4.99
N TYR A 19 17.33 -6.10 -4.84
CA TYR A 19 17.36 -5.18 -3.71
C TYR A 19 17.13 -5.88 -2.37
N THR A 20 16.18 -6.82 -2.33
CA THR A 20 15.91 -7.62 -1.13
C THR A 20 17.11 -8.48 -0.76
N LYS A 21 17.74 -9.15 -1.75
CA LYS A 21 18.94 -9.96 -1.53
C LYS A 21 20.14 -9.12 -1.06
N GLU A 22 20.34 -7.95 -1.65
CA GLU A 22 21.37 -7.00 -1.20
C GLU A 22 21.17 -6.59 0.27
N ASN A 23 19.93 -6.29 0.66
CA ASN A 23 19.61 -5.97 2.06
C ASN A 23 19.81 -7.16 3.01
N GLN A 24 19.49 -8.39 2.59
CA GLN A 24 19.79 -9.60 3.37
C GLN A 24 21.29 -9.75 3.59
N ASN A 25 22.10 -9.64 2.54
CA ASN A 25 23.55 -9.71 2.66
C ASN A 25 24.11 -8.63 3.62
N LYS A 26 23.59 -7.39 3.52
CA LYS A 26 23.96 -6.31 4.45
C LYS A 26 23.59 -6.64 5.90
N ASN A 27 22.45 -7.28 6.13
CA ASN A 27 22.03 -7.71 7.47
C ASN A 27 22.96 -8.82 8.01
N ASP A 28 23.38 -9.78 7.17
CA ASP A 28 24.31 -10.83 7.58
C ASP A 28 25.70 -10.29 7.90
N GLU A 29 26.17 -9.31 7.12
CA GLU A 29 27.40 -8.59 7.42
C GLU A 29 27.27 -7.76 8.71
N ALA A 30 26.14 -7.11 8.92
CA ALA A 30 25.86 -6.37 10.14
C ALA A 30 25.93 -7.27 11.38
N ARG A 31 25.38 -8.50 11.33
CA ARG A 31 25.50 -9.47 12.44
C ARG A 31 26.96 -9.75 12.81
N LYS A 32 27.81 -9.96 11.81
CA LYS A 32 29.26 -10.19 12.04
C LYS A 32 29.93 -8.96 12.66
N LYS A 33 29.62 -7.77 12.14
CA LYS A 33 30.18 -6.51 12.64
C LYS A 33 29.72 -6.21 14.07
N ILE A 34 28.45 -6.45 14.42
CA ILE A 34 27.94 -6.28 15.78
C ILE A 34 28.72 -7.15 16.76
N ARG A 35 28.90 -8.44 16.47
CA ARG A 35 29.69 -9.35 17.34
C ARG A 35 31.10 -8.81 17.58
N ASN A 36 31.79 -8.42 16.51
CA ASN A 36 33.16 -7.94 16.61
C ASN A 36 33.28 -6.63 17.38
N LEU A 37 32.43 -5.65 17.06
CA LEU A 37 32.44 -4.34 17.69
C LEU A 37 32.02 -4.42 19.15
N PHE A 38 30.99 -5.18 19.48
CA PHE A 38 30.52 -5.34 20.84
C PHE A 38 31.56 -6.04 21.72
N LYS A 39 32.22 -7.09 21.20
CA LYS A 39 33.31 -7.78 21.87
C LYS A 39 34.52 -6.87 22.08
N ALA A 40 34.89 -6.06 21.08
CA ALA A 40 35.99 -5.12 21.18
C ALA A 40 35.70 -3.99 22.20
N GLU A 41 34.49 -3.56 22.35
CA GLU A 41 34.10 -2.49 23.25
C GLU A 41 33.86 -2.97 24.68
N THR A 42 33.22 -4.12 24.86
CA THR A 42 32.76 -4.61 26.18
C THR A 42 33.54 -5.80 26.72
N GLY A 43 34.33 -6.46 25.89
CA GLY A 43 34.99 -7.74 26.20
C GLY A 43 34.06 -8.97 26.19
N ASN A 44 32.75 -8.77 25.99
CA ASN A 44 31.74 -9.82 26.05
C ASN A 44 31.31 -10.28 24.64
N ASP A 45 31.01 -11.57 24.53
CA ASP A 45 30.39 -12.10 23.32
C ASP A 45 28.87 -11.86 23.34
N ILE A 46 28.28 -11.61 22.16
CA ILE A 46 26.83 -11.45 21.98
C ILE A 46 26.38 -12.16 20.71
N GLU A 47 25.16 -12.73 20.76
CA GLU A 47 24.47 -13.21 19.57
C GLU A 47 23.40 -12.16 19.17
N PRO A 48 23.61 -11.43 18.05
CA PRO A 48 22.71 -10.34 17.66
C PRO A 48 21.34 -10.83 17.24
N THR A 49 20.30 -10.24 17.79
CA THR A 49 18.90 -10.44 17.36
C THR A 49 18.60 -9.65 16.08
N ASP A 50 17.45 -9.93 15.45
CA ASP A 50 16.98 -9.13 14.30
C ASP A 50 16.75 -7.65 14.67
N ALA A 51 16.36 -7.38 15.92
CA ALA A 51 16.22 -6.03 16.44
C ALA A 51 17.57 -5.32 16.56
N ASP A 52 18.62 -6.02 16.99
CA ASP A 52 19.98 -5.46 17.07
C ASP A 52 20.53 -5.15 15.68
N VAL A 53 20.29 -6.04 14.71
CA VAL A 53 20.65 -5.81 13.31
C VAL A 53 19.95 -4.59 12.75
N LEU A 54 18.65 -4.43 13.02
CA LEU A 54 17.91 -3.24 12.60
C LEU A 54 18.50 -1.96 13.22
N LYS A 55 18.75 -1.97 14.52
CA LYS A 55 19.37 -0.83 15.23
C LYS A 55 20.74 -0.52 14.66
N TYR A 56 21.56 -1.52 14.37
CA TYR A 56 22.87 -1.36 13.78
C TYR A 56 22.81 -0.68 12.40
N VAL A 57 21.89 -1.11 11.54
CA VAL A 57 21.69 -0.50 10.23
C VAL A 57 21.25 0.96 10.34
N LEU A 58 20.35 1.27 11.29
CA LEU A 58 19.92 2.65 11.55
C LEU A 58 21.08 3.51 12.07
N TRP A 59 21.90 2.96 12.96
CA TRP A 59 23.10 3.61 13.50
C TRP A 59 24.13 3.96 12.41
N GLU A 60 24.42 3.04 11.49
CA GLU A 60 25.28 3.29 10.32
C GLU A 60 24.69 4.39 9.41
N GLU A 61 23.38 4.35 9.18
CA GLU A 61 22.69 5.34 8.34
C GLU A 61 22.72 6.75 8.93
N GLN A 62 22.83 6.87 10.26
CA GLN A 62 22.90 8.14 11.00
C GLN A 62 24.32 8.65 11.23
N GLY A 63 25.34 7.96 10.71
CA GLY A 63 26.72 8.35 10.97
C GLY A 63 27.12 8.25 12.43
N HIS A 64 26.58 7.27 13.14
CA HIS A 64 26.89 6.96 14.55
C HIS A 64 26.46 8.02 15.56
N ILE A 65 25.57 8.95 15.18
CA ILE A 65 25.05 10.01 16.06
C ILE A 65 23.52 9.94 16.21
N CYS A 66 23.04 10.41 17.31
CA CYS A 66 21.61 10.66 17.48
C CYS A 66 21.23 11.92 16.72
N LEU A 67 20.34 11.81 15.74
CA LEU A 67 19.93 12.94 14.91
C LEU A 67 19.28 14.06 15.72
N TYR A 68 18.53 13.69 16.77
CA TYR A 68 17.77 14.63 17.59
C TYR A 68 18.65 15.38 18.61
N THR A 69 19.60 14.67 19.25
CA THR A 69 20.40 15.26 20.34
C THR A 69 21.84 15.59 19.95
N GLY A 70 22.31 15.11 18.79
CA GLY A 70 23.70 15.22 18.36
C GLY A 70 24.69 14.34 19.15
N LYS A 71 24.22 13.55 20.13
CA LYS A 71 25.08 12.68 20.93
C LYS A 71 25.66 11.56 20.07
N GLN A 72 26.92 11.24 20.27
CA GLN A 72 27.55 10.07 19.68
C GLN A 72 26.99 8.79 20.31
N ILE A 73 26.74 7.78 19.50
CA ILE A 73 26.16 6.50 19.90
C ILE A 73 27.23 5.43 19.77
N ARG A 74 27.50 4.69 20.83
CA ARG A 74 28.39 3.50 20.83
C ARG A 74 27.58 2.23 20.64
N ILE A 75 28.21 1.14 20.23
CA ILE A 75 27.51 -0.13 20.02
C ILE A 75 26.85 -0.62 21.32
N SER A 76 27.52 -0.51 22.46
CA SER A 76 26.98 -0.88 23.78
C SER A 76 25.82 0.00 24.27
N ASP A 77 25.60 1.16 23.67
CA ASP A 77 24.50 2.05 24.04
C ASP A 77 23.14 1.60 23.47
N PHE A 78 23.13 0.69 22.48
CA PHE A 78 21.88 0.21 21.87
C PHE A 78 21.80 -1.32 21.73
N VAL A 79 22.89 -2.05 21.92
CA VAL A 79 22.97 -3.51 21.95
C VAL A 79 23.28 -3.95 23.39
N GLY A 80 22.66 -5.00 23.86
CA GLY A 80 22.86 -5.56 25.21
C GLY A 80 21.68 -5.28 26.15
N ALA A 81 21.90 -5.51 27.46
CA ALA A 81 20.82 -5.57 28.45
C ALA A 81 20.20 -4.19 28.82
N ASN A 82 20.97 -3.11 28.73
CA ASN A 82 20.54 -1.77 29.18
C ASN A 82 20.72 -0.71 28.09
N PRO A 83 19.93 -0.76 27.01
CA PRO A 83 20.07 0.18 25.90
C PRO A 83 19.66 1.60 26.33
N LYS A 84 20.47 2.60 25.97
CA LYS A 84 20.19 4.03 26.16
C LYS A 84 19.50 4.64 24.96
N PHE A 85 19.57 3.97 23.81
CA PHE A 85 18.95 4.40 22.55
C PHE A 85 17.93 3.36 22.08
N ASP A 86 16.76 3.87 21.72
CA ASP A 86 15.64 3.07 21.22
C ASP A 86 15.34 3.38 19.75
N ILE A 87 14.64 2.45 19.10
CA ILE A 87 14.07 2.70 17.78
C ILE A 87 12.92 3.70 17.92
N GLU A 88 13.04 4.80 17.21
CA GLU A 88 12.10 5.90 17.18
C GLU A 88 11.39 5.94 15.83
N HIS A 89 10.09 6.29 15.83
CA HIS A 89 9.30 6.54 14.63
C HIS A 89 9.32 8.03 14.31
N THR A 90 10.01 8.44 13.25
CA THR A 90 10.13 9.85 12.82
C THR A 90 8.76 10.50 12.69
N ILE A 91 7.81 9.81 12.05
CA ILE A 91 6.38 10.12 12.13
C ILE A 91 5.77 9.15 13.14
N PRO A 92 5.25 9.62 14.26
CA PRO A 92 4.70 8.77 15.30
C PRO A 92 3.53 7.91 14.81
N ARG A 93 3.45 6.69 15.31
CA ARG A 93 2.37 5.75 14.93
C ARG A 93 0.97 6.27 15.29
N SER A 94 0.86 7.07 16.35
CA SER A 94 -0.39 7.68 16.79
C SER A 94 -0.96 8.69 15.80
N VAL A 95 -0.11 9.30 14.98
CA VAL A 95 -0.52 10.26 13.93
C VAL A 95 -0.44 9.67 12.51
N GLY A 96 -0.40 8.34 12.39
CA GLY A 96 -0.45 7.64 11.09
C GLY A 96 0.90 7.18 10.55
N GLY A 97 1.99 7.29 11.31
CA GLY A 97 3.31 6.79 10.92
C GLY A 97 3.34 5.26 10.77
N ASP A 98 4.08 4.79 9.78
CA ASP A 98 4.33 3.35 9.53
C ASP A 98 5.56 2.84 10.28
N SER A 99 5.76 1.51 10.31
CA SER A 99 6.94 0.87 10.89
C SER A 99 7.95 0.42 9.82
N THR A 100 7.94 1.06 8.64
CA THR A 100 8.96 0.79 7.63
C THR A 100 10.29 1.42 8.05
N ARG A 101 11.41 0.83 7.62
CA ARG A 101 12.75 1.32 7.94
C ARG A 101 12.96 2.79 7.56
N MET A 102 12.24 3.30 6.55
CA MET A 102 12.28 4.72 6.18
C MET A 102 11.73 5.65 7.28
N ASN A 103 10.89 5.15 8.16
CA ASN A 103 10.29 5.90 9.26
C ASN A 103 10.98 5.65 10.60
N LEU A 104 12.12 4.95 10.61
CA LEU A 104 12.80 4.55 11.82
C LEU A 104 14.18 5.19 11.92
N THR A 105 14.52 5.61 13.14
CA THR A 105 15.85 6.10 13.53
C THR A 105 16.20 5.59 14.93
N LEU A 106 17.49 5.71 15.31
CA LEU A 106 17.89 5.54 16.69
C LEU A 106 17.86 6.89 17.40
N CYS A 107 17.17 6.95 18.52
CA CYS A 107 17.04 8.14 19.35
C CYS A 107 17.41 7.86 20.80
N ASP A 108 17.99 8.83 21.48
CA ASP A 108 18.15 8.82 22.93
C ASP A 108 16.79 8.54 23.58
N SER A 109 16.69 7.48 24.37
CA SER A 109 15.44 6.97 24.93
C SER A 109 14.73 8.01 25.79
N ARG A 110 15.50 8.81 26.54
CA ARG A 110 14.97 9.87 27.37
C ARG A 110 14.40 11.01 26.53
N PHE A 111 15.15 11.46 25.51
CA PHE A 111 14.66 12.50 24.59
C PHE A 111 13.39 12.05 23.85
N ASN A 112 13.35 10.80 23.39
CA ASN A 112 12.21 10.26 22.70
C ASN A 112 10.94 10.27 23.57
N ARG A 113 11.05 9.86 24.83
CA ARG A 113 9.92 9.75 25.77
C ARG A 113 9.47 11.07 26.37
N GLU A 114 10.42 11.98 26.66
CA GLU A 114 10.13 13.22 27.40
C GLU A 114 9.91 14.42 26.48
N VAL A 115 10.64 14.52 25.36
CA VAL A 115 10.69 15.70 24.50
C VAL A 115 9.95 15.48 23.19
N LYS A 116 10.36 14.46 22.41
CA LYS A 116 9.79 14.20 21.09
C LYS A 116 8.34 13.71 21.20
N LYS A 117 8.09 12.67 21.98
CA LYS A 117 6.74 12.10 22.16
C LYS A 117 6.04 11.84 20.81
N THR A 118 4.90 12.52 20.61
CA THR A 118 4.08 12.45 19.39
C THR A 118 4.34 13.58 18.40
N LYS A 119 5.35 14.42 18.64
CA LYS A 119 5.69 15.55 17.78
C LYS A 119 6.36 15.08 16.49
N LEU A 120 6.09 15.80 15.41
CA LEU A 120 6.87 15.70 14.18
C LEU A 120 8.23 16.36 14.36
N PRO A 121 9.26 16.01 13.58
CA PRO A 121 10.56 16.66 13.64
C PRO A 121 10.48 18.18 13.45
N THR A 122 9.59 18.67 12.59
CA THR A 122 9.34 20.10 12.33
C THR A 122 8.79 20.87 13.52
N GLU A 123 8.19 20.18 14.48
CA GLU A 123 7.66 20.80 15.71
C GLU A 123 8.73 20.89 16.81
N LEU A 124 9.94 20.41 16.56
CA LEU A 124 11.03 20.45 17.53
C LEU A 124 11.84 21.74 17.38
N PRO A 125 12.24 22.38 18.51
CA PRO A 125 12.95 23.66 18.48
C PRO A 125 14.34 23.58 17.82
N ASN A 126 14.95 22.40 17.75
CA ASN A 126 16.24 22.14 17.12
C ASN A 126 16.14 21.49 15.74
N HIS A 127 15.04 21.73 15.02
CA HIS A 127 14.80 21.16 13.70
C HIS A 127 15.92 21.46 12.69
N ASP A 128 16.42 22.70 12.67
CA ASP A 128 17.50 23.09 11.75
C ASP A 128 18.78 22.27 11.98
N GLU A 129 19.13 22.01 13.25
CA GLU A 129 20.27 21.16 13.57
C GLU A 129 20.06 19.70 13.11
N ILE A 130 18.83 19.19 13.27
CA ILE A 130 18.45 17.86 12.81
C ILE A 130 18.61 17.80 11.29
N MET A 131 18.11 18.80 10.57
CA MET A 131 18.21 18.89 9.11
C MET A 131 19.65 18.96 8.63
N ALA A 132 20.52 19.67 9.35
CA ALA A 132 21.95 19.71 9.04
C ALA A 132 22.62 18.32 9.17
N ARG A 133 22.22 17.53 10.19
CA ARG A 133 22.76 16.17 10.43
C ARG A 133 22.32 15.15 9.40
N ILE A 134 21.23 15.38 8.68
CA ILE A 134 20.71 14.48 7.65
C ILE A 134 20.94 14.98 6.21
N ASN A 135 21.76 16.02 6.03
CA ASN A 135 22.04 16.56 4.69
C ASN A 135 22.63 15.49 3.75
N ASP A 136 23.45 14.58 4.27
CA ASP A 136 24.00 13.45 3.52
C ASP A 136 22.91 12.58 2.86
N TRP A 137 21.74 12.45 3.47
CA TRP A 137 20.62 11.70 2.90
C TRP A 137 20.04 12.40 1.68
N ARG A 138 20.02 13.74 1.73
CA ARG A 138 19.61 14.56 0.59
C ARG A 138 20.58 14.40 -0.56
N GLU A 139 21.87 14.54 -0.31
CA GLU A 139 22.92 14.37 -1.32
C GLU A 139 22.88 12.96 -1.95
N LYS A 140 22.65 11.93 -1.14
CA LYS A 140 22.50 10.54 -1.62
C LYS A 140 21.34 10.38 -2.60
N TYR A 141 20.14 10.86 -2.26
CA TYR A 141 19.01 10.67 -3.18
C TYR A 141 19.13 11.56 -4.43
N GLU A 142 19.69 12.75 -4.33
CA GLU A 142 19.95 13.63 -5.48
C GLU A 142 21.01 13.02 -6.44
N SER A 143 22.05 12.42 -5.90
CA SER A 143 23.04 11.67 -6.68
C SER A 143 22.39 10.48 -7.42
N LEU A 144 21.52 9.73 -6.73
CA LEU A 144 20.77 8.62 -7.32
C LEU A 144 19.83 9.10 -8.44
N ASP A 145 19.16 10.24 -8.29
CA ASP A 145 18.36 10.86 -9.35
C ASP A 145 19.22 11.19 -10.59
N GLY A 146 20.43 11.67 -10.40
CA GLY A 146 21.41 11.86 -11.48
C GLY A 146 21.73 10.56 -12.23
N GLN A 147 21.96 9.48 -11.48
CA GLN A 147 22.23 8.15 -12.05
C GLN A 147 21.02 7.60 -12.80
N ILE A 148 19.80 7.74 -12.26
CA ILE A 148 18.55 7.33 -12.91
C ILE A 148 18.37 8.05 -14.25
N ARG A 149 18.61 9.37 -14.30
CA ARG A 149 18.57 10.14 -15.55
C ARG A 149 19.56 9.62 -16.59
N ARG A 150 20.76 9.22 -16.17
CA ARG A 150 21.76 8.60 -17.07
C ARG A 150 21.26 7.25 -17.60
N GLN A 151 20.69 6.39 -16.74
CA GLN A 151 20.13 5.10 -17.18
C GLN A 151 18.99 5.30 -18.19
N LYS A 152 18.12 6.31 -17.99
CA LYS A 152 17.05 6.65 -18.95
C LYS A 152 17.61 7.05 -20.32
N LYS A 153 18.72 7.81 -20.36
CA LYS A 153 19.39 8.15 -21.64
C LYS A 153 20.00 6.91 -22.30
N MET A 154 20.69 6.06 -21.52
CA MET A 154 21.31 4.85 -22.03
C MET A 154 20.27 3.86 -22.58
N SER A 155 19.11 3.74 -21.98
CA SER A 155 18.06 2.82 -22.47
C SER A 155 17.51 3.20 -23.85
N LYS A 156 17.58 4.49 -24.22
CA LYS A 156 17.19 4.98 -25.56
C LYS A 156 18.20 4.60 -26.65
N GLY A 157 19.48 4.44 -26.29
CA GLY A 157 20.55 4.05 -27.22
C GLY A 157 20.85 2.54 -27.24
N ALA A 158 20.13 1.73 -26.49
CA ALA A 158 20.34 0.30 -26.45
C ALA A 158 19.87 -0.37 -27.75
N THR A 159 20.74 -1.15 -28.38
CA THR A 159 20.48 -1.79 -29.68
C THR A 159 19.82 -3.17 -29.54
N THR A 160 19.98 -3.84 -28.40
CA THR A 160 19.40 -5.15 -28.16
C THR A 160 18.43 -5.14 -26.98
N LYS A 161 17.43 -6.04 -27.01
CA LYS A 161 16.45 -6.20 -25.94
C LYS A 161 17.12 -6.52 -24.60
N ASP A 162 18.11 -7.40 -24.58
CA ASP A 162 18.80 -7.80 -23.35
C ASP A 162 19.58 -6.65 -22.72
N GLN A 163 20.23 -5.82 -23.53
CA GLN A 163 20.88 -4.60 -23.06
C GLN A 163 19.86 -3.62 -22.48
N LYS A 164 18.74 -3.41 -23.18
CA LYS A 164 17.65 -2.53 -22.70
C LYS A 164 17.09 -3.04 -21.37
N ASP A 165 16.78 -4.32 -21.26
CA ASP A 165 16.26 -4.92 -20.04
C ASP A 165 17.25 -4.85 -18.86
N ALA A 166 18.55 -5.02 -19.11
CA ALA A 166 19.58 -4.86 -18.09
C ALA A 166 19.62 -3.41 -17.55
N ILE A 167 19.57 -2.43 -18.46
CA ILE A 167 19.56 -0.99 -18.10
C ILE A 167 18.27 -0.65 -17.31
N ILE A 168 17.12 -1.15 -17.74
CA ILE A 168 15.85 -0.94 -17.06
C ILE A 168 15.87 -1.56 -15.65
N ARG A 169 16.39 -2.78 -15.48
CA ARG A 169 16.55 -3.40 -14.16
C ARG A 169 17.45 -2.58 -13.25
N LYS A 170 18.59 -2.11 -13.76
CA LYS A 170 19.49 -1.23 -13.00
C LYS A 170 18.82 0.08 -12.61
N ARG A 171 18.06 0.68 -13.53
CA ARG A 171 17.25 1.89 -13.24
C ARG A 171 16.27 1.64 -12.09
N HIS A 172 15.50 0.55 -12.13
CA HIS A 172 14.55 0.23 -11.07
C HIS A 172 15.24 -0.02 -9.72
N LEU A 173 16.42 -0.62 -9.72
CA LEU A 173 17.19 -0.77 -8.48
C LEU A 173 17.60 0.59 -7.90
N LEU A 174 18.10 1.49 -8.74
CA LEU A 174 18.44 2.86 -8.32
C LEU A 174 17.21 3.64 -7.85
N GLU A 175 16.05 3.46 -8.48
CA GLU A 175 14.78 4.04 -8.06
C GLU A 175 14.39 3.57 -6.66
N LEU A 176 14.53 2.28 -6.35
CA LEU A 176 14.25 1.75 -5.01
C LEU A 176 15.18 2.34 -3.94
N GLN A 177 16.47 2.46 -4.26
CA GLN A 177 17.47 3.09 -3.37
C GLN A 177 17.18 4.58 -3.16
N ARG A 178 16.89 5.31 -4.25
CA ARG A 178 16.51 6.72 -4.21
C ARG A 178 15.24 6.94 -3.37
N ASP A 179 14.20 6.14 -3.59
CA ASP A 179 12.92 6.25 -2.88
C ASP A 179 13.08 5.97 -1.38
N TYR A 180 14.00 5.08 -1.04
CA TYR A 180 14.36 4.84 0.36
C TYR A 180 14.94 6.09 1.03
N TRP A 181 16.01 6.67 0.48
CA TRP A 181 16.68 7.83 1.08
C TRP A 181 15.80 9.08 1.03
N ARG A 182 15.14 9.30 -0.11
CA ARG A 182 14.19 10.41 -0.26
C ARG A 182 13.03 10.29 0.73
N GLY A 183 12.45 9.09 0.84
CA GLY A 183 11.35 8.85 1.78
C GLY A 183 11.78 9.04 3.23
N LYS A 184 13.02 8.67 3.58
CA LYS A 184 13.59 8.89 4.91
C LYS A 184 13.79 10.39 5.20
N TYR A 185 14.41 11.12 4.27
CA TYR A 185 14.64 12.56 4.39
C TYR A 185 13.32 13.35 4.48
N LEU A 186 12.36 13.09 3.59
CA LEU A 186 11.10 13.84 3.53
C LEU A 186 10.26 13.69 4.80
N ARG A 187 10.42 12.63 5.59
CA ARG A 187 9.72 12.49 6.87
C ARG A 187 10.17 13.50 7.92
N PHE A 188 11.38 14.02 7.78
CA PHE A 188 11.89 15.09 8.65
C PHE A 188 11.43 16.49 8.26
N THR A 189 10.90 16.65 7.03
CA THR A 189 10.41 17.93 6.51
C THR A 189 8.88 18.05 6.53
N MET A 190 8.18 17.02 7.02
CA MET A 190 6.71 17.04 7.06
C MET A 190 6.19 17.96 8.16
N GLU A 191 5.37 18.92 7.79
CA GLU A 191 4.65 19.81 8.70
C GLU A 191 3.31 19.21 9.15
N SER A 192 2.72 18.34 8.35
CA SER A 192 1.50 17.60 8.66
C SER A 192 1.54 16.21 8.01
N VAL A 193 0.82 15.27 8.59
CA VAL A 193 0.71 13.92 8.04
C VAL A 193 -0.53 13.86 7.14
N PRO A 194 -0.38 13.65 5.82
CA PRO A 194 -1.51 13.54 4.91
C PRO A 194 -2.41 12.36 5.25
N ASP A 195 -3.72 12.52 5.09
CA ASP A 195 -4.67 11.42 5.20
C ASP A 195 -4.28 10.27 4.27
N GLY A 196 -4.28 9.05 4.80
CA GLY A 196 -3.89 7.85 4.04
C GLY A 196 -2.38 7.67 3.86
N PHE A 197 -1.54 8.37 4.60
CA PHE A 197 -0.08 8.21 4.60
C PHE A 197 0.36 6.79 4.99
N SER A 198 -0.46 6.06 5.73
CA SER A 198 -0.19 4.67 6.09
C SER A 198 -0.12 3.78 4.85
N ARG A 199 1.07 3.25 4.55
CA ARG A 199 1.31 2.32 3.43
C ARG A 199 0.65 0.94 3.59
N ARG A 200 0.03 0.65 4.72
CA ARG A 200 -0.66 -0.63 4.98
C ARG A 200 -1.68 -0.94 3.90
N GLN A 201 -2.51 0.03 3.52
CA GLN A 201 -3.51 -0.15 2.47
C GLN A 201 -2.90 -0.61 1.13
N GLY A 202 -1.76 -0.02 0.72
CA GLY A 202 -1.12 -0.40 -0.53
C GLY A 202 -0.52 -1.82 -0.52
N THR A 203 -0.02 -2.29 0.62
CA THR A 203 0.49 -3.65 0.81
C THR A 203 -0.65 -4.66 0.85
N ASP A 204 -1.71 -4.35 1.59
CA ASP A 204 -2.89 -5.20 1.74
C ASP A 204 -3.58 -5.43 0.40
N ILE A 205 -3.79 -4.39 -0.40
CA ILE A 205 -4.34 -4.50 -1.77
C ILE A 205 -3.45 -5.37 -2.66
N SER A 206 -2.12 -5.28 -2.55
CA SER A 206 -1.19 -6.11 -3.31
C SER A 206 -1.31 -7.59 -2.95
N VAL A 207 -1.44 -7.90 -1.65
CA VAL A 207 -1.63 -9.26 -1.15
C VAL A 207 -2.99 -9.79 -1.59
N ILE A 208 -4.06 -9.01 -1.39
CA ILE A 208 -5.43 -9.36 -1.81
C ILE A 208 -5.47 -9.65 -3.31
N SER A 209 -4.89 -8.78 -4.15
CA SER A 209 -4.84 -8.96 -5.60
C SER A 209 -4.13 -10.24 -6.02
N LYS A 210 -3.02 -10.60 -5.33
CA LYS A 210 -2.29 -11.84 -5.57
C LYS A 210 -3.15 -13.07 -5.28
N TYR A 211 -3.78 -13.10 -4.12
CA TYR A 211 -4.61 -14.24 -3.72
C TYR A 211 -5.90 -14.34 -4.53
N ALA A 212 -6.55 -13.21 -4.83
CA ALA A 212 -7.70 -13.19 -5.71
C ALA A 212 -7.38 -13.74 -7.10
N ARG A 213 -6.22 -13.38 -7.68
CA ARG A 213 -5.77 -13.95 -8.96
C ARG A 213 -5.55 -15.46 -8.88
N LEU A 214 -4.94 -15.95 -7.80
CA LEU A 214 -4.73 -17.39 -7.62
C LEU A 214 -6.06 -18.13 -7.48
N TYR A 215 -6.99 -17.58 -6.70
CA TYR A 215 -8.34 -18.14 -6.55
C TYR A 215 -9.09 -18.15 -7.89
N LEU A 216 -9.10 -17.04 -8.62
CA LEU A 216 -9.76 -16.99 -9.94
C LEU A 216 -9.16 -17.96 -10.94
N LYS A 217 -7.85 -18.19 -10.90
CA LYS A 217 -7.18 -19.19 -11.74
C LYS A 217 -7.59 -20.63 -11.42
N SER A 218 -8.07 -20.92 -10.22
CA SER A 218 -8.61 -22.24 -9.90
C SER A 218 -9.99 -22.49 -10.50
N LEU A 219 -10.72 -21.41 -10.84
CA LEU A 219 -12.06 -21.46 -11.41
C LEU A 219 -12.08 -21.21 -12.92
N PHE A 220 -11.17 -20.39 -13.43
CA PHE A 220 -11.15 -19.93 -14.82
C PHE A 220 -9.83 -20.30 -15.51
N LYS A 221 -9.92 -20.84 -16.71
CA LYS A 221 -8.75 -21.22 -17.54
C LYS A 221 -7.85 -20.01 -17.83
N HIS A 222 -8.45 -18.85 -18.08
CA HIS A 222 -7.75 -17.64 -18.43
C HIS A 222 -8.11 -16.52 -17.44
N VAL A 223 -7.09 -15.97 -16.75
CA VAL A 223 -7.23 -14.83 -15.85
C VAL A 223 -6.16 -13.81 -16.23
N TYR A 224 -6.61 -12.73 -16.82
CA TYR A 224 -5.77 -11.60 -17.19
C TYR A 224 -5.82 -10.52 -16.10
N THR A 225 -4.76 -9.74 -16.03
CA THR A 225 -4.67 -8.61 -15.09
C THR A 225 -4.30 -7.36 -15.87
N VAL A 226 -5.00 -6.27 -15.62
CA VAL A 226 -4.80 -4.98 -16.27
C VAL A 226 -4.14 -4.03 -15.28
N LYS A 227 -3.18 -3.22 -15.76
CA LYS A 227 -2.56 -2.18 -14.95
C LYS A 227 -3.52 -1.00 -14.78
N GLY A 228 -3.55 -0.37 -13.61
CA GLY A 228 -4.39 0.81 -13.35
C GLY A 228 -4.15 1.97 -14.31
N ILE A 229 -2.91 2.11 -14.82
CA ILE A 229 -2.60 3.11 -15.85
C ILE A 229 -3.33 2.80 -17.15
N ALA A 230 -3.37 1.54 -17.60
CA ALA A 230 -4.10 1.14 -18.80
C ALA A 230 -5.61 1.37 -18.64
N THR A 231 -6.18 1.09 -17.47
CA THR A 231 -7.59 1.40 -17.18
C THR A 231 -7.86 2.90 -17.29
N SER A 232 -6.96 3.73 -16.75
CA SER A 232 -7.07 5.19 -16.87
C SER A 232 -7.00 5.66 -18.33
N ASP A 233 -6.12 5.06 -19.12
CA ASP A 233 -5.95 5.44 -20.52
C ASP A 233 -7.17 5.02 -21.36
N PHE A 234 -7.71 3.81 -21.18
CA PHE A 234 -8.92 3.38 -21.85
C PHE A 234 -10.15 4.22 -21.48
N ARG A 235 -10.28 4.69 -20.23
CA ARG A 235 -11.34 5.66 -19.89
C ARG A 235 -11.25 6.95 -20.71
N LYS A 236 -10.03 7.44 -20.96
CA LYS A 236 -9.79 8.63 -21.77
C LYS A 236 -10.02 8.34 -23.27
N ILE A 237 -9.50 7.21 -23.75
CA ILE A 237 -9.60 6.79 -25.15
C ILE A 237 -11.07 6.59 -25.54
N TRP A 238 -11.85 5.92 -24.70
CA TRP A 238 -13.27 5.65 -24.95
C TRP A 238 -14.21 6.79 -24.62
N GLY A 239 -13.69 7.91 -24.06
CA GLY A 239 -14.43 9.14 -23.85
C GLY A 239 -15.26 9.20 -22.55
N ILE A 240 -15.09 8.23 -21.64
CA ILE A 240 -15.76 8.24 -20.32
C ILE A 240 -15.22 9.38 -19.46
N GLN A 241 -13.95 9.71 -19.56
CA GLN A 241 -13.33 10.80 -18.82
C GLN A 241 -13.19 12.02 -19.73
N LYS A 242 -14.13 12.96 -19.64
CA LYS A 242 -14.19 14.19 -20.46
C LYS A 242 -13.08 15.19 -20.16
N VAL A 243 -12.54 15.19 -18.95
CA VAL A 243 -11.47 16.10 -18.51
C VAL A 243 -10.23 15.31 -18.10
N TYR A 244 -9.10 15.64 -18.69
CA TYR A 244 -7.80 14.98 -18.44
C TYR A 244 -7.23 15.22 -17.04
N SER A 245 -7.86 16.04 -16.27
CA SER A 245 -7.40 16.41 -14.96
C SER A 245 -7.92 15.50 -13.87
N GLN A 246 -8.22 15.19 -13.02
CA GLN A 246 -8.43 14.39 -11.82
C GLN A 246 -9.59 13.39 -11.93
N LYS A 247 -9.36 12.21 -11.41
CA LYS A 247 -10.39 11.21 -11.11
C LYS A 247 -11.31 11.81 -10.04
N GLU A 248 -12.57 12.04 -10.37
CA GLU A 248 -13.58 12.41 -9.37
C GLU A 248 -13.72 11.27 -8.35
N ARG A 249 -13.42 11.57 -7.10
CA ARG A 249 -13.48 10.61 -5.99
C ARG A 249 -14.56 10.96 -4.98
N VAL A 250 -15.57 11.68 -5.41
CA VAL A 250 -16.66 12.13 -4.52
C VAL A 250 -17.47 10.96 -3.98
N ASN A 251 -17.56 9.88 -4.77
CA ASN A 251 -18.21 8.65 -4.37
C ASN A 251 -17.44 7.44 -4.93
N HIS A 252 -17.81 6.22 -4.52
CA HIS A 252 -17.14 4.99 -5.00
C HIS A 252 -17.64 4.48 -6.36
N VAL A 253 -18.49 5.20 -7.07
CA VAL A 253 -18.99 4.84 -8.41
C VAL A 253 -17.83 4.67 -9.39
N HIS A 254 -16.74 5.42 -9.21
CA HIS A 254 -15.56 5.27 -10.04
C HIS A 254 -14.94 3.85 -10.03
N HIS A 255 -15.13 3.05 -8.98
CA HIS A 255 -14.69 1.65 -8.97
C HIS A 255 -15.54 0.78 -9.88
N CYS A 256 -16.84 1.07 -9.98
CA CYS A 256 -17.70 0.38 -10.92
C CYS A 256 -17.34 0.72 -12.38
N ILE A 257 -17.10 1.99 -12.68
CA ILE A 257 -16.64 2.43 -14.00
C ILE A 257 -15.32 1.74 -14.35
N ASP A 258 -14.35 1.71 -13.41
CA ASP A 258 -13.08 1.02 -13.62
C ASP A 258 -13.30 -0.49 -13.86
N ALA A 259 -14.22 -1.13 -13.16
CA ALA A 259 -14.56 -2.55 -13.36
C ALA A 259 -15.15 -2.80 -14.75
N ILE A 260 -16.05 -1.95 -15.23
CA ILE A 260 -16.62 -2.01 -16.59
C ILE A 260 -15.52 -1.86 -17.65
N VAL A 261 -14.67 -0.83 -17.48
CA VAL A 261 -13.54 -0.60 -18.39
C VAL A 261 -12.61 -1.80 -18.45
N ILE A 262 -12.24 -2.37 -17.30
CA ILE A 262 -11.38 -3.56 -17.21
C ILE A 262 -12.04 -4.76 -17.92
N ALA A 263 -13.35 -4.93 -17.77
CA ALA A 263 -14.09 -6.02 -18.42
C ALA A 263 -14.10 -5.91 -19.96
N CYS A 264 -14.02 -4.69 -20.48
CA CYS A 264 -14.00 -4.41 -21.92
C CYS A 264 -12.59 -4.40 -22.52
N ILE A 265 -11.51 -4.41 -21.71
CA ILE A 265 -10.13 -4.50 -22.22
C ILE A 265 -9.80 -5.96 -22.53
N GLY A 266 -9.81 -6.31 -23.80
CA GLY A 266 -9.31 -7.59 -24.29
C GLY A 266 -7.78 -7.63 -24.39
N LEU A 267 -7.24 -8.82 -24.69
CA LEU A 267 -5.80 -8.99 -24.86
C LEU A 267 -5.27 -8.18 -26.06
N ASP A 268 -6.07 -8.06 -27.10
CA ASP A 268 -5.75 -7.33 -28.33
C ASP A 268 -5.65 -5.82 -28.05
N GLU A 269 -6.63 -5.25 -27.35
CA GLU A 269 -6.63 -3.85 -26.92
C GLU A 269 -5.42 -3.55 -26.02
N TYR A 270 -5.12 -4.45 -25.08
CA TYR A 270 -3.98 -4.29 -24.18
C TYR A 270 -2.63 -4.32 -24.92
N ASN A 271 -2.48 -5.22 -25.91
CA ASN A 271 -1.27 -5.30 -26.72
C ASN A 271 -1.12 -4.08 -27.63
N LYS A 272 -2.21 -3.58 -28.23
CA LYS A 272 -2.21 -2.34 -29.03
C LYS A 272 -1.79 -1.13 -28.20
N LEU A 273 -2.28 -1.03 -26.96
CA LEU A 273 -1.86 0.04 -26.05
C LEU A 273 -0.38 -0.08 -25.71
N GLY A 274 0.13 -1.29 -25.50
CA GLY A 274 1.55 -1.55 -25.28
C GLY A 274 2.42 -1.12 -26.47
N ALA A 275 2.00 -1.44 -27.70
CA ALA A 275 2.66 -1.01 -28.93
C ALA A 275 2.64 0.52 -29.06
N TYR A 276 1.51 1.16 -28.83
CA TYR A 276 1.38 2.63 -28.86
C TYR A 276 2.40 3.31 -27.92
N TYR A 277 2.53 2.86 -26.68
CA TYR A 277 3.53 3.43 -25.77
C TYR A 277 4.98 3.12 -26.17
N HIS A 278 5.22 1.96 -26.74
CA HIS A 278 6.54 1.62 -27.25
C HIS A 278 6.95 2.57 -28.39
N ASP A 279 6.04 2.88 -29.31
CA ASP A 279 6.27 3.76 -30.43
C ASP A 279 6.41 5.23 -29.97
N GLU A 280 5.61 5.66 -28.99
CA GLU A 280 5.74 6.97 -28.36
C GLU A 280 7.11 7.16 -27.65
N GLU A 281 7.61 6.12 -26.95
CA GLU A 281 8.94 6.15 -26.32
C GLU A 281 10.09 6.21 -27.34
N ASN A 282 9.93 5.61 -28.52
CA ASN A 282 10.96 5.58 -29.56
C ASN A 282 10.88 6.74 -30.54
N HIS A 283 9.92 7.68 -30.39
CA HIS A 283 9.61 8.74 -31.37
C HIS A 283 9.28 8.21 -32.78
N GLU A 284 8.92 6.97 -32.90
CA GLU A 284 8.47 6.34 -34.13
C GLU A 284 6.96 6.56 -34.27
N TRP A 285 6.57 7.78 -34.62
CA TRP A 285 5.16 8.12 -34.90
C TRP A 285 4.70 7.52 -36.23
N TYR A 286 4.40 6.26 -36.26
CA TYR A 286 3.64 5.66 -37.34
C TYR A 286 2.14 5.73 -37.07
N GLY A 287 1.56 6.93 -37.12
CA GLY A 287 0.14 7.14 -37.41
C GLY A 287 -0.92 6.47 -36.52
N MET A 288 -0.55 5.87 -35.40
CA MET A 288 -1.52 5.35 -34.44
C MET A 288 -2.04 6.50 -33.54
N SER A 289 -3.03 7.21 -34.02
CA SER A 289 -3.78 8.14 -33.18
C SER A 289 -4.62 7.33 -32.17
N LYS A 290 -4.95 7.95 -31.03
CA LYS A 290 -5.91 7.39 -30.05
C LYS A 290 -7.26 7.04 -30.70
N ALA A 291 -7.57 7.58 -31.89
CA ALA A 291 -8.72 7.24 -32.72
C ALA A 291 -8.74 5.79 -33.24
N TYR A 292 -7.62 5.08 -33.19
CA TYR A 292 -7.54 3.68 -33.61
C TYR A 292 -8.23 2.71 -32.64
N PHE A 293 -8.45 3.10 -31.41
CA PHE A 293 -9.13 2.26 -30.41
C PHE A 293 -10.65 2.48 -30.52
N LYS A 294 -11.34 1.48 -31.06
CA LYS A 294 -12.81 1.51 -31.13
C LYS A 294 -13.40 1.41 -29.72
N LYS A 295 -14.51 2.11 -29.49
CA LYS A 295 -15.35 1.90 -28.30
C LYS A 295 -15.86 0.44 -28.27
N PRO A 296 -16.06 -0.17 -27.11
CA PRO A 296 -16.61 -1.53 -26.99
C PRO A 296 -17.92 -1.71 -27.75
N TRP A 297 -18.79 -0.70 -27.72
CA TRP A 297 -20.01 -0.58 -28.55
C TRP A 297 -20.37 0.89 -28.75
N SER A 298 -21.33 1.17 -29.63
CA SER A 298 -21.64 2.53 -30.07
C SER A 298 -22.17 3.45 -28.95
N THR A 299 -23.01 2.93 -28.07
CA THR A 299 -23.63 3.63 -26.93
C THR A 299 -22.87 3.48 -25.61
N PHE A 300 -21.58 3.05 -25.69
CA PHE A 300 -20.81 2.69 -24.50
C PHE A 300 -20.74 3.80 -23.44
N VAL A 301 -20.56 5.04 -23.87
CA VAL A 301 -20.42 6.18 -22.93
C VAL A 301 -21.76 6.47 -22.25
N GLU A 302 -22.82 6.50 -23.04
CA GLU A 302 -24.18 6.76 -22.57
C GLU A 302 -24.66 5.66 -21.59
N ASP A 303 -24.33 4.41 -21.89
CA ASP A 303 -24.68 3.28 -21.04
C ASP A 303 -23.89 3.31 -19.73
N VAL A 304 -22.61 3.65 -19.76
CA VAL A 304 -21.78 3.81 -18.54
C VAL A 304 -22.23 5.01 -17.70
N GLU A 305 -22.65 6.11 -18.33
CA GLU A 305 -23.23 7.28 -17.63
C GLU A 305 -24.53 6.91 -16.91
N LYS A 306 -25.43 6.14 -17.54
CA LYS A 306 -26.66 5.64 -16.89
C LYS A 306 -26.37 4.76 -15.68
N VAL A 307 -25.37 3.88 -15.79
CA VAL A 307 -24.97 3.02 -14.69
C VAL A 307 -24.55 3.82 -13.46
N GLN A 308 -24.01 5.04 -13.60
CA GLN A 308 -23.66 5.90 -12.47
C GLN A 308 -24.88 6.28 -11.62
N ASP A 309 -26.03 6.47 -12.25
CA ASP A 309 -27.26 6.88 -11.59
C ASP A 309 -28.02 5.67 -10.98
N GLU A 310 -27.77 4.46 -11.50
CA GLU A 310 -28.47 3.23 -11.10
C GLU A 310 -27.70 2.44 -10.03
N ILE A 311 -26.39 2.68 -9.87
CA ILE A 311 -25.58 1.91 -8.93
C ILE A 311 -25.78 2.37 -7.50
N MET A 312 -26.16 1.42 -6.68
CA MET A 312 -26.18 1.59 -5.24
C MET A 312 -24.76 1.42 -4.68
N VAL A 313 -24.17 2.54 -4.25
CA VAL A 313 -22.85 2.55 -3.59
C VAL A 313 -23.04 2.45 -2.08
N TYR A 314 -22.58 1.34 -1.50
CA TYR A 314 -22.54 1.19 -0.05
C TYR A 314 -21.18 1.66 0.47
N HIS A 315 -21.21 2.69 1.30
CA HIS A 315 -20.07 3.12 2.09
C HIS A 315 -20.12 2.51 3.47
N TYR A 316 -19.06 1.84 3.84
CA TYR A 316 -18.76 1.67 5.24
C TYR A 316 -18.24 3.02 5.77
N THR A 317 -19.02 3.67 6.62
CA THR A 317 -18.52 4.78 7.43
C THR A 317 -18.44 4.32 8.88
N PRO A 318 -17.44 4.76 9.66
CA PRO A 318 -17.32 4.42 11.07
C PRO A 318 -18.60 4.73 11.87
N ASP A 319 -19.38 5.71 11.41
CA ASP A 319 -20.63 6.13 12.05
C ASP A 319 -21.79 5.15 11.81
N ASN A 320 -21.73 4.37 10.74
CA ASN A 320 -22.76 3.37 10.37
C ASN A 320 -22.46 1.97 10.91
N MET A 321 -21.31 1.78 11.60
CA MET A 321 -21.06 0.50 12.27
C MET A 321 -21.78 0.41 13.60
N PRO A 322 -22.32 -0.73 13.95
CA PRO A 322 -22.79 -0.98 15.30
C PRO A 322 -21.59 -0.83 16.24
N LYS A 323 -21.60 0.25 17.01
CA LYS A 323 -20.51 0.66 17.92
C LYS A 323 -20.29 -0.31 19.10
N GLN A 324 -21.02 -1.44 19.17
CA GLN A 324 -20.96 -2.35 20.29
C GLN A 324 -20.98 -3.81 19.89
N GLY A 325 -19.78 -4.36 19.68
CA GLY A 325 -19.58 -5.80 19.81
C GLY A 325 -19.35 -6.17 21.26
N ARG A 326 -20.00 -7.20 21.72
CA ARG A 326 -19.80 -7.77 23.06
C ARG A 326 -19.05 -9.09 22.91
N ARG A 327 -17.80 -9.16 23.40
CA ARG A 327 -17.02 -10.37 23.46
C ARG A 327 -16.60 -10.67 24.89
N ARG A 328 -16.77 -11.92 25.32
CA ARG A 328 -16.17 -12.37 26.58
C ARG A 328 -14.69 -12.67 26.34
N ILE A 329 -13.81 -11.96 27.03
CA ILE A 329 -12.37 -12.17 27.02
C ILE A 329 -11.93 -12.57 28.43
N LEU A 330 -10.83 -13.33 28.54
CA LEU A 330 -10.18 -13.61 29.81
C LEU A 330 -9.16 -12.51 30.09
N ILE A 331 -9.33 -11.82 31.21
CA ILE A 331 -8.34 -10.90 31.78
C ILE A 331 -8.07 -11.43 33.19
N ASP A 332 -6.82 -11.74 33.49
CA ASP A 332 -6.38 -12.30 34.78
C ASP A 332 -7.23 -13.49 35.28
N GLY A 333 -7.54 -14.41 34.35
CA GLY A 333 -8.34 -15.60 34.65
C GLY A 333 -9.85 -15.35 34.82
N LYS A 334 -10.33 -14.11 34.78
CA LYS A 334 -11.74 -13.76 34.88
C LYS A 334 -12.35 -13.45 33.50
N LYS A 335 -13.54 -14.01 33.24
CA LYS A 335 -14.32 -13.70 32.03
C LYS A 335 -14.91 -12.29 32.13
N VAL A 336 -14.33 -11.35 31.39
CA VAL A 336 -14.79 -9.96 31.34
C VAL A 336 -15.49 -9.71 29.99
N LEU A 337 -16.59 -8.95 30.00
CA LEU A 337 -17.29 -8.54 28.81
C LEU A 337 -16.58 -7.33 28.19
N ALA A 338 -15.76 -7.55 27.17
CA ALA A 338 -15.13 -6.46 26.43
C ALA A 338 -16.15 -5.85 25.46
N LYS A 339 -16.25 -4.53 25.49
CA LYS A 339 -16.96 -3.72 24.49
C LYS A 339 -15.94 -3.27 23.45
N GLY A 340 -16.25 -3.39 22.20
CA GLY A 340 -15.38 -2.93 21.11
C GLY A 340 -16.16 -2.83 19.81
N ASP A 341 -15.60 -2.13 18.84
CA ASP A 341 -16.15 -2.05 17.49
C ASP A 341 -16.07 -3.44 16.86
N ALA A 342 -17.23 -4.02 16.60
CA ALA A 342 -17.36 -5.40 16.19
C ALA A 342 -17.39 -5.56 14.68
N ALA A 343 -16.25 -5.45 14.05
CA ALA A 343 -16.06 -6.01 12.71
C ALA A 343 -15.41 -7.39 12.76
N ARG A 344 -15.63 -8.20 13.80
CA ARG A 344 -15.04 -9.52 13.99
C ARG A 344 -16.11 -10.59 14.05
N GLY A 345 -16.50 -11.05 12.88
CA GLY A 345 -17.16 -12.34 12.74
C GLY A 345 -16.34 -13.23 11.81
N SER A 346 -16.72 -14.48 11.67
CA SER A 346 -16.30 -15.22 10.49
C SER A 346 -16.72 -14.37 9.28
N LEU A 347 -15.79 -14.12 8.38
CA LEU A 347 -15.91 -13.20 7.24
C LEU A 347 -17.18 -13.37 6.37
N HIS A 348 -17.99 -14.41 6.66
CA HIS A 348 -19.17 -14.77 5.90
C HIS A 348 -20.49 -14.63 6.66
N ASN A 349 -20.50 -14.76 7.98
CA ASN A 349 -21.76 -14.90 8.72
C ASN A 349 -22.11 -13.72 9.62
N ASP A 350 -21.14 -12.91 10.03
CA ASP A 350 -21.36 -11.86 11.03
C ASP A 350 -21.05 -10.45 10.50
N THR A 351 -20.93 -10.29 9.18
CA THR A 351 -20.69 -8.98 8.57
C THR A 351 -22.02 -8.27 8.36
N TYR A 352 -22.17 -7.09 8.92
CA TYR A 352 -23.29 -6.21 8.59
C TYR A 352 -23.03 -5.55 7.23
N TYR A 353 -23.98 -5.72 6.30
CA TYR A 353 -23.83 -5.26 4.91
C TYR A 353 -24.35 -3.85 4.66
N GLY A 354 -24.72 -3.13 5.68
CA GLY A 354 -25.14 -1.74 5.60
C GLY A 354 -26.38 -1.43 6.41
N ALA A 355 -26.74 -0.16 6.44
CA ALA A 355 -27.96 0.34 7.02
C ALA A 355 -28.97 0.60 5.88
N ILE A 356 -30.18 0.12 6.01
CA ILE A 356 -31.30 0.41 5.12
C ILE A 356 -32.29 1.27 5.91
N GLU A 357 -32.67 2.42 5.36
CA GLU A 357 -33.73 3.22 5.89
C GLU A 357 -35.06 2.83 5.21
N SER A 358 -35.97 2.33 5.99
CA SER A 358 -37.35 2.01 5.55
C SER A 358 -38.33 2.55 6.57
N ASP A 359 -39.27 3.35 6.12
CA ASP A 359 -40.31 3.96 6.94
C ASP A 359 -39.75 4.81 8.12
N GLY A 360 -38.65 5.53 7.91
CA GLY A 360 -37.97 6.33 8.92
C GLY A 360 -37.25 5.52 10.01
N VAL A 361 -37.12 4.21 9.84
CA VAL A 361 -36.41 3.33 10.75
C VAL A 361 -35.14 2.77 10.06
N VAL A 362 -33.98 2.99 10.69
CA VAL A 362 -32.72 2.41 10.21
C VAL A 362 -32.64 0.95 10.63
N LYS A 363 -32.59 0.05 9.64
CA LYS A 363 -32.41 -1.39 9.81
C LYS A 363 -31.04 -1.81 9.32
N TYR A 364 -30.36 -2.67 10.04
CA TYR A 364 -29.06 -3.21 9.64
C TYR A 364 -29.21 -4.59 9.02
N VAL A 365 -28.61 -4.78 7.84
CA VAL A 365 -28.63 -6.03 7.10
C VAL A 365 -27.42 -6.88 7.45
N LYS A 366 -27.62 -8.15 7.74
CA LYS A 366 -26.58 -9.15 7.95
C LYS A 366 -26.74 -10.32 6.99
N ARG A 367 -25.64 -10.96 6.62
CA ARG A 367 -25.71 -12.20 5.87
C ARG A 367 -25.98 -13.38 6.81
N ILE A 368 -26.98 -14.17 6.47
CA ILE A 368 -27.31 -15.41 7.15
C ILE A 368 -27.02 -16.58 6.21
N ASN A 369 -26.41 -17.67 6.72
CA ASN A 369 -26.25 -18.87 5.92
C ASN A 369 -27.64 -19.47 5.68
N PHE A 370 -27.93 -19.81 4.43
CA PHE A 370 -29.21 -20.38 4.03
C PHE A 370 -29.60 -21.59 4.86
N ALA A 371 -28.64 -22.47 5.15
CA ALA A 371 -28.85 -23.67 5.98
C ALA A 371 -29.26 -23.39 7.44
N SER A 372 -29.04 -22.16 7.93
CA SER A 372 -29.41 -21.73 9.28
C SER A 372 -30.61 -20.81 9.33
N MET A 373 -31.21 -20.50 8.16
CA MET A 373 -32.40 -19.65 8.04
C MET A 373 -33.64 -20.39 8.52
N LYS A 374 -34.44 -19.71 9.30
CA LYS A 374 -35.73 -20.23 9.76
C LYS A 374 -36.86 -19.61 8.89
N GLU A 375 -37.98 -20.30 8.79
CA GLU A 375 -39.14 -19.85 8.04
C GLU A 375 -39.57 -18.42 8.41
N ASN A 376 -39.53 -18.08 9.69
CA ASN A 376 -39.79 -16.73 10.17
C ASN A 376 -38.80 -15.65 9.75
N ASP A 377 -37.62 -16.03 9.25
CA ASP A 377 -36.58 -15.07 8.79
C ASP A 377 -36.81 -14.65 7.34
N VAL A 378 -37.65 -15.37 6.59
CA VAL A 378 -37.92 -15.14 5.15
C VAL A 378 -38.49 -13.73 4.91
N LYS A 379 -39.38 -13.26 5.77
CA LYS A 379 -39.95 -11.89 5.72
C LYS A 379 -38.90 -10.78 5.88
N ASN A 380 -37.71 -11.10 6.40
CA ASN A 380 -36.61 -10.16 6.62
C ASN A 380 -35.59 -10.17 5.47
N ILE A 381 -35.82 -10.98 4.42
CA ILE A 381 -34.93 -10.98 3.24
C ILE A 381 -35.13 -9.66 2.50
N VAL A 382 -34.02 -8.95 2.29
CA VAL A 382 -34.01 -7.62 1.67
C VAL A 382 -34.20 -7.69 0.17
N ASP A 383 -33.67 -8.72 -0.48
CA ASP A 383 -33.85 -8.95 -1.91
C ASP A 383 -35.23 -9.54 -2.18
N ASP A 384 -36.10 -8.75 -2.81
CA ASP A 384 -37.49 -9.12 -3.10
C ASP A 384 -37.57 -10.34 -4.03
N THR A 385 -36.65 -10.49 -4.98
CA THR A 385 -36.62 -11.63 -5.90
C THR A 385 -36.32 -12.92 -5.15
N VAL A 386 -35.29 -12.88 -4.30
CA VAL A 386 -34.90 -14.04 -3.48
C VAL A 386 -36.00 -14.37 -2.47
N ARG A 387 -36.59 -13.36 -1.85
CA ARG A 387 -37.71 -13.54 -0.94
C ARG A 387 -38.89 -14.23 -1.63
N GLY A 388 -39.31 -13.74 -2.80
CA GLY A 388 -40.41 -14.31 -3.57
C GLY A 388 -40.17 -15.76 -3.99
N ILE A 389 -38.97 -16.14 -4.38
CA ILE A 389 -38.60 -17.52 -4.73
C ILE A 389 -38.74 -18.44 -3.51
N ILE A 390 -38.27 -17.97 -2.34
CA ILE A 390 -38.32 -18.78 -1.10
C ILE A 390 -39.74 -18.90 -0.58
N GLU A 391 -40.53 -17.82 -0.60
CA GLU A 391 -41.94 -17.83 -0.21
C GLU A 391 -42.75 -18.76 -1.12
N ALA A 392 -42.50 -18.78 -2.41
CA ALA A 392 -43.12 -19.71 -3.34
C ALA A 392 -42.79 -21.18 -2.98
N ALA A 393 -41.53 -21.47 -2.71
CA ALA A 393 -41.06 -22.81 -2.36
C ALA A 393 -41.53 -23.31 -0.97
N ILE A 394 -41.92 -22.43 -0.07
CA ILE A 394 -42.50 -22.79 1.25
C ILE A 394 -44.00 -23.07 1.13
N ASN A 395 -44.67 -22.44 0.18
CA ASN A 395 -46.13 -22.60 -0.04
C ASN A 395 -46.47 -23.78 -0.96
N GLU A 396 -45.47 -24.41 -1.60
CA GLU A 396 -45.59 -25.70 -2.30
C GLU A 396 -45.46 -26.87 -1.30
#